data_91d58e756431f284583e05eb88554ec1
#
_entry.id   91d58e756431f284583e05eb88554ec1
#
_cell.length_a   1.000
_cell.length_b   1.000
_cell.length_c   1.000
_cell.angle_alpha   90.00
_cell.angle_beta   90.00
_cell.angle_gamma   90.00
#
_symmetry.space_group_name_H-M   'P 1'
#
loop_
_entity.id
_entity.type
_entity.pdbx_description
1 polymer ?
#
loop_
_entity_poly.entity_id
_entity_poly.type
_entity_poly.pdbx_seq_one_letter_code
_entity_poly.pdbx_strand_id
1 'polypeptide(L)'
;MSSKINKFILGYWSTKGLGSASRQMIIYAGIPLVAKIYKVLPKEENGEIIYEGSSWHDNDKINLKNKNSLINLPYLQFIKDNKEFVISHSNTCLTFLGKELGMFGENMHEELECEQLLQESVDLRNIVTKFAYTHFHSEEDELQAAKEVFTSAFENSNSGKLQKFEHWLDTKDNNLLKTFLVGNNISAPDFNLFDTLDLYKKFLFHYNFVKDAKDENIFELAGFPLVSDFFNNFIQLPKLQKYINSELYKLPFTNKGAKFGSGKSGITWDPAIDTDTTPEEIIIE
;
A
#
# COMPACT_ATOMS: atom_id res chain seq x y z
N MET A 1 -20.08 26.27 7.40
CA MET A 1 -19.38 25.07 7.90
C MET A 1 -19.44 24.02 6.81
N SER A 2 -18.31 23.48 6.37
CA SER A 2 -18.30 22.36 5.41
C SER A 2 -18.93 21.13 6.06
N SER A 3 -19.74 20.36 5.30
CA SER A 3 -20.35 19.14 5.82
C SER A 3 -19.29 18.06 6.01
N LYS A 4 -19.42 17.29 7.09
CA LYS A 4 -18.53 16.16 7.37
C LYS A 4 -18.82 15.02 6.39
N ILE A 5 -17.79 14.36 5.88
CA ILE A 5 -17.94 13.16 5.06
C ILE A 5 -18.34 12.00 5.99
N ASN A 6 -19.46 11.36 5.69
CA ASN A 6 -20.04 10.31 6.54
C ASN A 6 -19.57 8.90 6.13
N LYS A 7 -19.10 8.72 4.90
CA LYS A 7 -18.69 7.42 4.35
C LYS A 7 -17.80 7.61 3.14
N PHE A 8 -16.84 6.72 2.99
CA PHE A 8 -16.04 6.57 1.78
C PHE A 8 -16.34 5.25 1.05
N ILE A 9 -16.31 5.29 -0.27
CA ILE A 9 -16.18 4.11 -1.12
C ILE A 9 -14.78 4.15 -1.69
N LEU A 10 -13.98 3.10 -1.50
CA LEU A 10 -12.65 2.97 -2.07
C LEU A 10 -12.59 1.72 -2.94
N GLY A 11 -12.39 1.92 -4.26
CA GLY A 11 -12.21 0.82 -5.18
C GLY A 11 -10.74 0.54 -5.46
N TYR A 12 -10.36 -0.73 -5.37
CA TYR A 12 -9.05 -1.22 -5.75
C TYR A 12 -9.08 -2.72 -6.09
N TRP A 13 -8.00 -3.22 -6.67
CA TRP A 13 -7.82 -4.65 -6.89
C TRP A 13 -7.95 -5.45 -5.59
N SER A 14 -8.16 -6.78 -5.71
CA SER A 14 -8.17 -7.74 -4.59
C SER A 14 -6.77 -7.94 -3.99
N THR A 15 -6.09 -6.84 -3.72
CA THR A 15 -4.74 -6.79 -3.16
C THR A 15 -4.61 -5.62 -2.19
N LYS A 16 -3.56 -5.63 -1.36
CA LYS A 16 -3.12 -4.45 -0.61
C LYS A 16 -2.73 -3.34 -1.59
N GLY A 17 -1.71 -3.58 -2.39
CA GLY A 17 -1.24 -2.72 -3.47
C GLY A 17 -1.26 -1.23 -3.09
N LEU A 18 -1.62 -0.37 -4.03
CA LEU A 18 -1.71 1.08 -3.81
C LEU A 18 -3.02 1.53 -3.10
N GLY A 19 -3.93 0.60 -2.81
CA GLY A 19 -5.20 0.90 -2.11
C GLY A 19 -5.09 0.79 -0.59
N SER A 20 -4.08 0.10 -0.08
CA SER A 20 -3.97 -0.27 1.33
C SER A 20 -3.82 0.94 2.26
N ALA A 21 -2.87 1.84 2.00
CA ALA A 21 -2.64 3.00 2.85
C ALA A 21 -3.89 3.90 2.99
N SER A 22 -4.64 4.10 1.89
CA SER A 22 -5.91 4.84 1.95
C SER A 22 -7.00 4.11 2.76
N ARG A 23 -7.07 2.75 2.68
CA ARG A 23 -7.98 1.96 3.53
C ARG A 23 -7.63 2.12 5.01
N GLN A 24 -6.33 2.05 5.33
CA GLN A 24 -5.82 2.24 6.70
C GLN A 24 -6.22 3.61 7.26
N MET A 25 -6.00 4.69 6.51
CA MET A 25 -6.33 6.06 6.94
C MET A 25 -7.81 6.22 7.26
N ILE A 26 -8.70 5.74 6.39
CA ILE A 26 -10.15 5.84 6.58
C ILE A 26 -10.58 5.08 7.84
N ILE A 27 -10.10 3.85 8.00
CA ILE A 27 -10.43 2.99 9.15
C ILE A 27 -9.85 3.58 10.44
N TYR A 28 -8.61 4.09 10.40
CA TYR A 28 -7.96 4.75 11.54
C TYR A 28 -8.74 5.99 12.00
N ALA A 29 -9.31 6.75 11.05
CA ALA A 29 -10.15 7.90 11.35
C ALA A 29 -11.53 7.52 11.90
N GLY A 30 -11.90 6.25 11.89
CA GLY A 30 -13.22 5.77 12.34
C GLY A 30 -14.36 6.19 11.41
N ILE A 31 -14.08 6.37 10.12
CA ILE A 31 -15.11 6.70 9.13
C ILE A 31 -15.51 5.39 8.43
N PRO A 32 -16.84 5.16 8.22
CA PRO A 32 -17.31 4.00 7.49
C PRO A 32 -16.69 3.88 6.10
N LEU A 33 -16.20 2.69 5.77
CA LEU A 33 -15.56 2.35 4.50
C LEU A 33 -16.33 1.24 3.80
N VAL A 34 -16.71 1.47 2.54
CA VAL A 34 -17.06 0.40 1.60
C VAL A 34 -15.85 0.18 0.69
N ALA A 35 -15.12 -0.91 0.92
CA ALA A 35 -14.02 -1.30 0.06
C ALA A 35 -14.56 -2.15 -1.10
N LYS A 36 -14.59 -1.59 -2.31
CA LYS A 36 -14.89 -2.34 -3.54
C LYS A 36 -13.65 -3.05 -4.02
N ILE A 37 -13.74 -4.36 -4.11
CA ILE A 37 -12.63 -5.26 -4.43
C ILE A 37 -12.83 -5.82 -5.84
N TYR A 38 -11.90 -5.48 -6.75
CA TYR A 38 -11.92 -5.95 -8.13
C TYR A 38 -10.93 -7.09 -8.31
N LYS A 39 -11.38 -8.19 -8.90
CA LYS A 39 -10.57 -9.38 -9.12
C LYS A 39 -9.82 -9.28 -10.45
N VAL A 40 -8.59 -9.74 -10.45
CA VAL A 40 -7.84 -10.06 -11.66
C VAL A 40 -8.05 -11.54 -11.91
N LEU A 41 -8.71 -11.85 -13.02
CA LEU A 41 -9.10 -13.21 -13.39
C LEU A 41 -8.17 -13.76 -14.48
N PRO A 42 -7.86 -15.05 -14.45
CA PRO A 42 -7.13 -15.68 -15.52
C PRO A 42 -8.06 -15.93 -16.70
N LYS A 43 -7.47 -15.89 -17.87
CA LYS A 43 -8.09 -16.24 -19.14
C LYS A 43 -7.09 -17.03 -19.97
N GLU A 44 -7.53 -18.11 -20.53
CA GLU A 44 -6.72 -18.83 -21.51
C GLU A 44 -6.83 -18.14 -22.87
N GLU A 45 -5.69 -17.76 -23.43
CA GLU A 45 -5.60 -17.15 -24.75
C GLU A 45 -4.39 -17.74 -25.47
N ASN A 46 -4.63 -18.38 -26.64
CA ASN A 46 -3.60 -19.05 -27.45
C ASN A 46 -2.76 -20.11 -26.71
N GLY A 47 -3.36 -20.80 -25.74
CA GLY A 47 -2.67 -21.82 -24.91
C GLY A 47 -1.85 -21.24 -23.75
N GLU A 48 -1.91 -19.94 -23.52
CA GLU A 48 -1.27 -19.27 -22.40
C GLU A 48 -2.32 -18.71 -21.43
N ILE A 49 -1.99 -18.70 -20.13
CA ILE A 49 -2.83 -18.07 -19.11
C ILE A 49 -2.41 -16.60 -18.97
N ILE A 50 -3.27 -15.72 -19.46
CA ILE A 50 -3.17 -14.27 -19.20
C ILE A 50 -4.07 -13.89 -18.02
N TYR A 51 -3.84 -12.72 -17.45
CA TYR A 51 -4.62 -12.19 -16.33
C TYR A 51 -5.32 -10.90 -16.75
N GLU A 52 -6.64 -10.88 -16.67
CA GLU A 52 -7.45 -9.74 -17.09
C GLU A 52 -8.23 -9.11 -15.93
N GLY A 53 -8.54 -7.83 -16.08
CA GLY A 53 -9.25 -7.03 -15.07
C GLY A 53 -10.67 -6.69 -15.47
N SER A 54 -11.40 -7.61 -16.12
CA SER A 54 -12.78 -7.40 -16.56
C SER A 54 -13.72 -7.00 -15.43
N SER A 55 -13.50 -7.51 -14.22
CA SER A 55 -14.26 -7.09 -13.02
C SER A 55 -14.25 -5.57 -12.77
N TRP A 56 -13.21 -4.87 -13.20
CA TRP A 56 -13.10 -3.42 -13.16
C TRP A 56 -13.46 -2.78 -14.50
N HIS A 57 -12.86 -3.26 -15.59
CA HIS A 57 -12.94 -2.62 -16.90
C HIS A 57 -14.34 -2.63 -17.48
N ASP A 58 -15.09 -3.72 -17.27
CA ASP A 58 -16.41 -3.95 -17.86
C ASP A 58 -17.55 -3.58 -16.90
N ASN A 59 -17.25 -3.12 -15.70
CA ASN A 59 -18.19 -2.74 -14.65
C ASN A 59 -18.06 -1.25 -14.29
N ASP A 60 -17.66 -0.96 -13.06
CA ASP A 60 -17.69 0.39 -12.49
C ASP A 60 -16.88 1.43 -13.27
N LYS A 61 -15.79 1.04 -13.94
CA LYS A 61 -14.96 1.95 -14.74
C LYS A 61 -15.77 2.70 -15.80
N ILE A 62 -16.69 2.02 -16.48
CA ILE A 62 -17.52 2.60 -17.54
C ILE A 62 -18.34 3.78 -16.99
N ASN A 63 -19.00 3.54 -15.85
CA ASN A 63 -19.87 4.54 -15.23
C ASN A 63 -19.08 5.68 -14.57
N LEU A 64 -17.99 5.34 -13.88
CA LEU A 64 -17.16 6.31 -13.18
C LEU A 64 -16.37 7.20 -14.13
N LYS A 65 -16.06 6.74 -15.35
CA LYS A 65 -15.41 7.54 -16.39
C LYS A 65 -16.24 8.79 -16.78
N ASN A 66 -17.58 8.74 -16.67
CA ASN A 66 -18.43 9.88 -16.90
C ASN A 66 -18.33 10.95 -15.80
N LYS A 67 -17.90 10.56 -14.60
CA LYS A 67 -17.70 11.47 -13.45
C LYS A 67 -16.25 11.97 -13.38
N ASN A 68 -15.29 11.15 -13.78
CA ASN A 68 -13.87 11.48 -13.82
C ASN A 68 -13.21 10.77 -15.02
N SER A 69 -12.87 11.52 -16.06
CA SER A 69 -12.25 10.96 -17.28
C SER A 69 -10.86 10.33 -17.03
N LEU A 70 -10.19 10.69 -15.93
CA LEU A 70 -8.89 10.14 -15.49
C LEU A 70 -9.05 8.94 -14.55
N ILE A 71 -10.26 8.38 -14.43
CA ILE A 71 -10.54 7.31 -13.47
C ILE A 71 -9.64 6.10 -13.68
N ASN A 72 -9.03 5.68 -12.59
CA ASN A 72 -8.21 4.48 -12.49
C ASN A 72 -8.24 3.96 -11.04
N LEU A 73 -7.64 2.80 -10.78
CA LEU A 73 -7.50 2.24 -9.44
C LEU A 73 -6.17 2.67 -8.79
N PRO A 74 -6.16 3.05 -7.49
CA PRO A 74 -7.33 3.22 -6.63
C PRO A 74 -8.14 4.45 -6.97
N TYR A 75 -9.43 4.41 -6.59
CA TYR A 75 -10.28 5.59 -6.55
C TYR A 75 -10.97 5.75 -5.20
N LEU A 76 -11.35 6.99 -4.88
CA LEU A 76 -12.23 7.34 -3.79
C LEU A 76 -13.50 7.99 -4.34
N GLN A 77 -14.64 7.59 -3.79
CA GLN A 77 -15.94 8.21 -4.02
C GLN A 77 -16.55 8.61 -2.67
N PHE A 78 -17.07 9.82 -2.58
CA PHE A 78 -17.64 10.37 -1.35
C PHE A 78 -18.61 11.50 -1.67
N ILE A 79 -19.45 11.86 -0.68
CA ILE A 79 -20.36 13.02 -0.76
C ILE A 79 -19.87 14.05 0.25
N LYS A 80 -19.70 15.29 -0.21
CA LYS A 80 -19.38 16.45 0.61
C LYS A 80 -20.20 17.64 0.13
N ASP A 81 -20.84 18.38 1.05
CA ASP A 81 -21.70 19.53 0.74
C ASP A 81 -22.78 19.22 -0.33
N ASN A 82 -23.43 18.05 -0.22
CA ASN A 82 -24.42 17.51 -1.14
C ASN A 82 -23.92 17.29 -2.59
N LYS A 83 -22.61 17.27 -2.80
CA LYS A 83 -21.98 16.94 -4.08
C LYS A 83 -21.22 15.63 -3.98
N GLU A 84 -21.36 14.83 -5.02
CA GLU A 84 -20.58 13.61 -5.18
C GLU A 84 -19.21 13.93 -5.81
N PHE A 85 -18.17 13.34 -5.26
CA PHE A 85 -16.80 13.43 -5.75
C PHE A 85 -16.28 12.04 -6.07
N VAL A 86 -15.54 11.94 -7.16
CA VAL A 86 -14.78 10.74 -7.56
C VAL A 86 -13.39 11.19 -7.90
N ILE A 87 -12.41 10.77 -7.10
CA ILE A 87 -10.98 11.05 -7.33
C ILE A 87 -10.21 9.76 -7.53
N SER A 88 -9.07 9.84 -8.17
CA SER A 88 -8.26 8.70 -8.58
C SER A 88 -6.77 8.99 -8.32
N HIS A 89 -5.92 7.97 -8.48
CA HIS A 89 -4.51 7.94 -8.15
C HIS A 89 -4.17 7.90 -6.66
N SER A 90 -3.26 6.98 -6.29
CA SER A 90 -2.92 6.71 -4.88
C SER A 90 -2.50 7.94 -4.10
N ASN A 91 -1.55 8.73 -4.61
CA ASN A 91 -1.07 9.91 -3.90
C ASN A 91 -2.14 11.01 -3.82
N THR A 92 -2.98 11.19 -4.87
CA THR A 92 -4.13 12.10 -4.80
C THR A 92 -5.10 11.68 -3.71
N CYS A 93 -5.40 10.38 -3.60
CA CYS A 93 -6.25 9.85 -2.53
C CYS A 93 -5.65 10.08 -1.15
N LEU A 94 -4.35 9.81 -0.99
CA LEU A 94 -3.63 10.01 0.28
C LEU A 94 -3.56 11.49 0.70
N THR A 95 -3.22 12.38 -0.24
CA THR A 95 -3.19 13.83 0.01
C THR A 95 -4.59 14.35 0.38
N PHE A 96 -5.62 13.94 -0.35
CA PHE A 96 -6.99 14.34 -0.04
C PHE A 96 -7.43 13.83 1.34
N LEU A 97 -7.25 12.54 1.62
CA LEU A 97 -7.59 11.96 2.91
C LEU A 97 -6.78 12.61 4.04
N GLY A 98 -5.49 12.83 3.83
CA GLY A 98 -4.64 13.50 4.81
C GLY A 98 -5.18 14.89 5.19
N LYS A 99 -5.50 15.72 4.21
CA LYS A 99 -6.04 17.07 4.44
C LYS A 99 -7.45 17.05 5.04
N GLU A 100 -8.31 16.15 4.57
CA GLU A 100 -9.69 16.04 5.06
C GLU A 100 -9.77 15.51 6.51
N LEU A 101 -8.84 14.61 6.87
CA LEU A 101 -8.84 13.92 8.18
C LEU A 101 -7.88 14.56 9.21
N GLY A 102 -7.20 15.65 8.85
CA GLY A 102 -6.21 16.29 9.71
C GLY A 102 -4.94 15.45 9.90
N MET A 103 -4.52 14.70 8.86
CA MET A 103 -3.34 13.83 8.83
C MET A 103 -2.35 14.26 7.74
N PHE A 104 -2.14 15.57 7.56
CA PHE A 104 -1.27 16.11 6.49
C PHE A 104 -0.41 17.29 6.95
N GLY A 105 0.11 17.22 8.18
CA GLY A 105 0.84 18.30 8.81
C GLY A 105 -0.07 19.39 9.39
N GLU A 106 0.47 20.25 10.23
CA GLU A 106 -0.24 21.33 10.91
C GLU A 106 0.11 22.72 10.33
N ASN A 107 1.12 22.80 9.47
CA ASN A 107 1.60 24.01 8.84
C ASN A 107 2.20 23.72 7.46
N MET A 108 2.48 24.74 6.68
CA MET A 108 3.01 24.64 5.33
C MET A 108 4.31 23.81 5.23
N HIS A 109 5.20 23.91 6.21
CA HIS A 109 6.45 23.16 6.23
C HIS A 109 6.18 21.67 6.34
N GLU A 110 5.34 21.28 7.30
CA GLU A 110 4.93 19.88 7.49
C GLU A 110 4.11 19.33 6.32
N GLU A 111 3.27 20.17 5.68
CA GLU A 111 2.57 19.77 4.44
C GLU A 111 3.56 19.44 3.32
N LEU A 112 4.62 20.21 3.15
CA LEU A 112 5.67 19.96 2.17
C LEU A 112 6.48 18.69 2.51
N GLU A 113 6.76 18.46 3.80
CA GLU A 113 7.37 17.20 4.26
C GLU A 113 6.48 15.99 3.92
N CYS A 114 5.16 16.10 4.15
CA CYS A 114 4.22 15.03 3.78
C CYS A 114 4.26 14.72 2.28
N GLU A 115 4.19 15.74 1.42
CA GLU A 115 4.26 15.57 -0.04
C GLU A 115 5.57 14.90 -0.46
N GLN A 116 6.70 15.34 0.08
CA GLN A 116 8.03 14.80 -0.23
C GLN A 116 8.16 13.34 0.19
N LEU A 117 7.71 12.99 1.39
CA LEU A 117 7.75 11.61 1.91
C LEU A 117 6.82 10.68 1.15
N LEU A 118 5.66 11.16 0.68
CA LEU A 118 4.79 10.36 -0.20
C LEU A 118 5.49 10.01 -1.52
N GLN A 119 6.24 10.94 -2.14
CA GLN A 119 6.99 10.65 -3.36
C GLN A 119 8.15 9.68 -3.10
N GLU A 120 8.93 9.88 -2.04
CA GLU A 120 10.03 8.98 -1.69
C GLU A 120 9.54 7.56 -1.38
N SER A 121 8.36 7.43 -0.74
CA SER A 121 7.73 6.12 -0.49
C SER A 121 7.31 5.43 -1.80
N VAL A 122 6.86 6.18 -2.80
CA VAL A 122 6.56 5.63 -4.15
C VAL A 122 7.83 5.10 -4.80
N ASP A 123 8.92 5.84 -4.71
CA ASP A 123 10.22 5.43 -5.27
C ASP A 123 10.71 4.14 -4.63
N LEU A 124 10.65 4.05 -3.29
CA LEU A 124 11.00 2.84 -2.55
C LEU A 124 10.12 1.66 -2.98
N ARG A 125 8.80 1.84 -3.02
CA ARG A 125 7.84 0.80 -3.40
C ARG A 125 8.04 0.30 -4.83
N ASN A 126 8.34 1.19 -5.76
CA ASN A 126 8.47 0.85 -7.18
C ASN A 126 9.62 -0.12 -7.45
N ILE A 127 10.68 -0.15 -6.64
CA ILE A 127 11.78 -1.12 -6.78
C ILE A 127 11.23 -2.55 -6.68
N VAL A 128 10.57 -2.87 -5.56
CA VAL A 128 10.04 -4.23 -5.32
C VAL A 128 8.81 -4.53 -6.18
N THR A 129 8.00 -3.52 -6.52
CA THR A 129 6.85 -3.71 -7.41
C THR A 129 7.28 -4.06 -8.84
N LYS A 130 8.30 -3.38 -9.36
CA LYS A 130 8.87 -3.70 -10.68
C LYS A 130 9.38 -5.14 -10.71
N PHE A 131 10.12 -5.55 -9.69
CA PHE A 131 10.60 -6.92 -9.53
C PHE A 131 9.43 -7.92 -9.52
N ALA A 132 8.39 -7.66 -8.74
CA ALA A 132 7.25 -8.56 -8.58
C ALA A 132 6.53 -8.89 -9.90
N TYR A 133 6.52 -7.96 -10.86
CA TYR A 133 5.88 -8.14 -12.17
C TYR A 133 6.87 -8.47 -13.31
N THR A 134 8.15 -8.65 -13.00
CA THR A 134 9.14 -9.09 -13.99
C THR A 134 9.00 -10.59 -14.25
N HIS A 135 9.08 -11.00 -15.52
CA HIS A 135 9.18 -12.40 -15.91
C HIS A 135 10.65 -12.81 -15.91
N PHE A 136 10.96 -13.87 -15.19
CA PHE A 136 12.31 -14.44 -15.11
C PHE A 136 12.36 -15.74 -15.93
N HIS A 137 13.51 -16.01 -16.55
CA HIS A 137 13.72 -17.23 -17.35
C HIS A 137 14.13 -18.42 -16.50
N SER A 138 14.68 -18.16 -15.31
CA SER A 138 15.12 -19.17 -14.35
C SER A 138 14.99 -18.69 -12.91
N GLU A 139 15.06 -19.63 -11.95
CA GLU A 139 15.12 -19.29 -10.51
C GLU A 139 16.41 -18.53 -10.17
N GLU A 140 17.51 -18.78 -10.91
CA GLU A 140 18.77 -18.07 -10.72
C GLU A 140 18.66 -16.61 -11.13
N ASP A 141 18.00 -16.31 -12.27
CA ASP A 141 17.71 -14.95 -12.73
C ASP A 141 16.82 -14.21 -11.71
N GLU A 142 15.79 -14.89 -11.19
CA GLU A 142 14.93 -14.33 -10.16
C GLU A 142 15.70 -13.99 -8.87
N LEU A 143 16.53 -14.93 -8.40
CA LEU A 143 17.35 -14.71 -7.20
C LEU A 143 18.37 -13.58 -7.40
N GLN A 144 18.98 -13.49 -8.59
CA GLN A 144 19.91 -12.40 -8.90
C GLN A 144 19.19 -11.05 -8.89
N ALA A 145 18.02 -10.96 -9.54
CA ALA A 145 17.20 -9.75 -9.53
C ALA A 145 16.71 -9.40 -8.11
N ALA A 146 16.39 -10.40 -7.28
CA ALA A 146 16.03 -10.16 -5.87
C ALA A 146 17.21 -9.58 -5.06
N LYS A 147 18.45 -10.02 -5.31
CA LYS A 147 19.63 -9.41 -4.70
C LYS A 147 19.82 -7.95 -5.13
N GLU A 148 19.55 -7.63 -6.38
CA GLU A 148 19.58 -6.23 -6.88
C GLU A 148 18.55 -5.35 -6.20
N VAL A 149 17.32 -5.87 -5.99
CA VAL A 149 16.29 -5.19 -5.19
C VAL A 149 16.78 -4.96 -3.76
N PHE A 150 17.35 -6.01 -3.13
CA PHE A 150 17.89 -5.90 -1.78
C PHE A 150 18.98 -4.83 -1.71
N THR A 151 19.95 -4.87 -2.60
CA THR A 151 21.02 -3.85 -2.67
C THR A 151 20.45 -2.45 -2.85
N SER A 152 19.54 -2.26 -3.81
CA SER A 152 18.96 -0.94 -4.11
C SER A 152 18.14 -0.35 -2.95
N ALA A 153 17.46 -1.20 -2.18
CA ALA A 153 16.61 -0.76 -1.08
C ALA A 153 17.36 -0.65 0.24
N PHE A 154 18.22 -1.65 0.56
CA PHE A 154 18.80 -1.86 1.88
C PHE A 154 20.33 -1.62 1.95
N GLU A 155 20.98 -1.26 0.85
CA GLU A 155 22.40 -0.93 0.93
C GLU A 155 22.61 0.27 1.86
N ASN A 156 23.50 0.09 2.83
CA ASN A 156 23.89 1.15 3.77
C ASN A 156 24.91 2.10 3.10
N SER A 157 24.43 2.75 2.03
CA SER A 157 25.17 3.77 1.28
C SER A 157 24.29 5.01 1.14
N ASN A 158 24.89 6.17 0.86
CA ASN A 158 24.16 7.42 0.66
C ASN A 158 23.11 7.36 -0.47
N SER A 159 23.05 6.28 -1.24
CA SER A 159 22.11 6.05 -2.34
C SER A 159 21.00 5.04 -1.99
N GLY A 160 21.11 4.29 -0.91
CA GLY A 160 20.08 3.33 -0.46
C GLY A 160 18.75 4.02 -0.15
N LYS A 161 17.67 3.50 -0.71
CA LYS A 161 16.36 4.16 -0.55
C LYS A 161 15.86 4.12 0.88
N LEU A 162 16.04 3.00 1.61
CA LEU A 162 15.61 2.88 2.99
C LEU A 162 16.50 3.70 3.94
N GLN A 163 17.79 3.90 3.59
CA GLN A 163 18.71 4.75 4.33
C GLN A 163 18.22 6.19 4.45
N LYS A 164 17.49 6.69 3.46
CA LYS A 164 16.89 8.03 3.52
C LYS A 164 15.83 8.12 4.63
N PHE A 165 15.00 7.10 4.80
CA PHE A 165 14.00 7.07 5.87
C PHE A 165 14.65 6.87 7.23
N GLU A 166 15.68 6.03 7.34
CA GLU A 166 16.46 5.87 8.56
C GLU A 166 17.06 7.22 9.00
N HIS A 167 17.72 7.92 8.06
CA HIS A 167 18.29 9.24 8.33
C HIS A 167 17.22 10.28 8.62
N TRP A 168 16.08 10.26 7.91
CA TRP A 168 14.94 11.15 8.18
C TRP A 168 14.46 11.01 9.63
N LEU A 169 14.27 9.78 10.09
CA LEU A 169 13.88 9.49 11.46
C LEU A 169 14.96 9.92 12.48
N ASP A 170 16.25 9.83 12.12
CA ASP A 170 17.34 10.27 12.98
C ASP A 170 17.41 11.79 13.16
N THR A 171 17.05 12.56 12.13
CA THR A 171 17.07 14.02 12.16
C THR A 171 15.95 14.66 12.99
N LYS A 172 14.93 13.89 13.39
CA LYS A 172 13.85 14.40 14.26
C LYS A 172 14.38 14.64 15.67
N ASP A 173 13.97 15.76 16.27
CA ASP A 173 14.40 16.16 17.61
C ASP A 173 14.26 15.04 18.65
N ASN A 174 15.32 14.80 19.40
CA ASN A 174 15.47 13.67 20.33
C ASN A 174 14.45 13.66 21.50
N ASN A 175 13.65 14.68 21.66
CA ASN A 175 12.68 14.81 22.77
C ASN A 175 11.28 14.26 22.43
N LEU A 176 11.03 13.87 21.19
CA LEU A 176 9.78 13.26 20.77
C LEU A 176 10.04 11.81 20.41
N LEU A 177 9.19 10.94 20.88
CA LEU A 177 9.17 9.55 20.41
C LEU A 177 9.16 9.60 18.88
N LYS A 178 10.18 9.04 18.22
CA LYS A 178 10.32 8.96 16.76
C LYS A 178 9.23 8.06 16.17
N THR A 179 7.96 8.37 16.49
CA THR A 179 6.81 7.53 16.22
C THR A 179 6.21 7.83 14.87
N PHE A 180 6.34 9.08 14.39
CA PHE A 180 5.76 9.54 13.13
C PHE A 180 6.80 10.28 12.28
N LEU A 181 6.57 10.25 10.96
CA LEU A 181 7.48 10.87 9.99
C LEU A 181 7.42 12.40 9.99
N VAL A 182 6.26 12.99 10.28
CA VAL A 182 6.05 14.43 10.23
C VAL A 182 5.44 14.91 11.53
N GLY A 183 6.04 15.96 12.13
CA GLY A 183 5.54 16.56 13.36
C GLY A 183 5.33 15.58 14.50
N ASN A 184 4.26 15.78 15.27
CA ASN A 184 3.92 14.99 16.46
C ASN A 184 2.70 14.09 16.25
N ASN A 185 2.03 14.19 15.11
CA ASN A 185 0.79 13.51 14.82
C ASN A 185 0.94 12.58 13.62
N ILE A 186 0.14 11.53 13.60
CA ILE A 186 0.10 10.60 12.46
C ILE A 186 -0.29 11.34 11.18
N SER A 187 0.37 11.01 10.08
CA SER A 187 0.19 11.66 8.79
C SER A 187 0.11 10.65 7.64
N ALA A 188 -0.36 11.07 6.49
CA ALA A 188 -0.54 10.20 5.32
C ALA A 188 0.74 9.42 4.91
N PRO A 189 1.96 10.01 4.92
CA PRO A 189 3.18 9.27 4.65
C PRO A 189 3.47 8.14 5.63
N ASP A 190 3.03 8.21 6.89
CA ASP A 190 3.21 7.13 7.86
C ASP A 190 2.50 5.85 7.40
N PHE A 191 1.25 5.97 6.96
CA PHE A 191 0.48 4.85 6.42
C PHE A 191 1.10 4.29 5.14
N ASN A 192 1.60 5.17 4.27
CA ASN A 192 2.19 4.76 3.00
C ASN A 192 3.55 4.06 3.19
N LEU A 193 4.39 4.58 4.09
CA LEU A 193 5.65 3.93 4.44
C LEU A 193 5.40 2.59 5.14
N PHE A 194 4.51 2.53 6.13
CA PHE A 194 4.16 1.29 6.81
C PHE A 194 3.73 0.19 5.83
N ASP A 195 2.84 0.49 4.88
CA ASP A 195 2.39 -0.47 3.87
C ASP A 195 3.54 -0.92 2.94
N THR A 196 4.45 -0.01 2.62
CA THR A 196 5.64 -0.31 1.82
C THR A 196 6.61 -1.20 2.60
N LEU A 197 6.83 -0.93 3.88
CA LEU A 197 7.67 -1.76 4.74
C LEU A 197 7.08 -3.16 4.96
N ASP A 198 5.77 -3.28 5.11
CA ASP A 198 5.10 -4.58 5.24
C ASP A 198 5.32 -5.47 3.99
N LEU A 199 5.32 -4.86 2.80
CA LEU A 199 5.70 -5.53 1.55
C LEU A 199 7.19 -5.94 1.56
N TYR A 200 8.10 -5.06 2.00
CA TYR A 200 9.53 -5.38 2.11
C TYR A 200 9.82 -6.43 3.17
N LYS A 201 9.12 -6.42 4.30
CA LYS A 201 9.20 -7.47 5.30
C LYS A 201 8.92 -8.83 4.67
N LYS A 202 7.83 -8.94 3.90
CA LYS A 202 7.49 -10.16 3.17
C LYS A 202 8.59 -10.56 2.17
N PHE A 203 9.20 -9.59 1.50
CA PHE A 203 10.29 -9.81 0.55
C PHE A 203 11.54 -10.35 1.24
N LEU A 204 11.95 -9.75 2.35
CA LEU A 204 13.13 -10.19 3.12
C LEU A 204 12.99 -11.63 3.63
N PHE A 205 11.82 -12.00 4.15
CA PHE A 205 11.55 -13.37 4.58
C PHE A 205 11.50 -14.35 3.42
N HIS A 206 10.87 -13.99 2.31
CA HIS A 206 10.71 -14.88 1.17
C HIS A 206 12.06 -15.32 0.57
N TYR A 207 13.00 -14.38 0.44
CA TYR A 207 14.33 -14.64 -0.11
C TYR A 207 15.40 -14.94 0.95
N ASN A 208 15.02 -14.95 2.24
CA ASN A 208 15.90 -15.23 3.37
C ASN A 208 17.18 -14.36 3.38
N PHE A 209 17.03 -13.06 3.07
CA PHE A 209 18.15 -12.12 3.05
C PHE A 209 18.65 -11.75 4.44
N VAL A 210 17.82 -11.88 5.47
CA VAL A 210 18.17 -11.61 6.86
C VAL A 210 18.01 -12.90 7.66
N LYS A 211 19.14 -13.45 8.11
CA LYS A 211 19.16 -14.72 8.86
C LYS A 211 18.67 -14.49 10.28
N ASP A 212 18.04 -15.52 10.85
CA ASP A 212 17.55 -15.55 12.23
C ASP A 212 16.59 -14.40 12.59
N ALA A 213 16.01 -13.73 11.57
CA ALA A 213 15.08 -12.66 11.76
C ALA A 213 13.72 -13.16 12.23
N LYS A 214 13.10 -12.36 13.11
CA LYS A 214 11.69 -12.46 13.49
C LYS A 214 10.95 -11.24 12.97
N ASP A 215 9.62 -11.30 13.03
CA ASP A 215 8.76 -10.21 12.55
C ASP A 215 9.10 -8.84 13.16
N GLU A 216 9.49 -8.82 14.44
CA GLU A 216 9.77 -7.60 15.18
C GLU A 216 11.18 -7.03 14.95
N ASN A 217 12.14 -7.80 14.44
CA ASN A 217 13.55 -7.35 14.36
C ASN A 217 14.17 -7.42 12.95
N ILE A 218 13.38 -7.73 11.93
CA ILE A 218 13.92 -7.95 10.58
C ILE A 218 14.57 -6.70 9.98
N PHE A 219 14.02 -5.51 10.22
CA PHE A 219 14.61 -4.26 9.75
C PHE A 219 15.83 -3.86 10.57
N GLU A 220 15.82 -4.09 11.90
CA GLU A 220 16.97 -3.87 12.76
C GLU A 220 18.15 -4.72 12.32
N LEU A 221 17.95 -6.03 12.12
CA LEU A 221 18.98 -6.95 11.64
C LEU A 221 19.41 -6.64 10.19
N ALA A 222 18.59 -6.02 9.40
CA ALA A 222 18.96 -5.48 8.09
C ALA A 222 19.77 -4.17 8.16
N GLY A 223 19.98 -3.60 9.36
CA GLY A 223 20.77 -2.40 9.59
C GLY A 223 19.97 -1.09 9.71
N PHE A 224 18.65 -1.17 9.95
CA PHE A 224 17.74 -0.02 10.01
C PHE A 224 16.92 0.00 11.31
N PRO A 225 17.55 0.30 12.46
CA PRO A 225 16.91 0.24 13.76
C PRO A 225 15.76 1.24 13.93
N LEU A 226 15.88 2.48 13.42
CA LEU A 226 14.81 3.47 13.55
C LEU A 226 13.61 3.15 12.66
N VAL A 227 13.84 2.60 11.46
CA VAL A 227 12.77 2.07 10.61
C VAL A 227 12.10 0.86 11.27
N SER A 228 12.86 0.01 11.97
CA SER A 228 12.32 -1.10 12.75
C SER A 228 11.40 -0.60 13.87
N ASP A 229 11.85 0.38 14.65
CA ASP A 229 11.07 1.01 15.71
C ASP A 229 9.81 1.67 15.17
N PHE A 230 9.93 2.43 14.08
CA PHE A 230 8.78 3.03 13.38
C PHE A 230 7.75 1.95 13.00
N PHE A 231 8.16 0.89 12.32
CA PHE A 231 7.28 -0.19 11.87
C PHE A 231 6.57 -0.89 13.04
N ASN A 232 7.34 -1.24 14.08
CA ASN A 232 6.82 -1.95 15.25
C ASN A 232 5.87 -1.09 16.09
N ASN A 233 6.15 0.20 16.24
CA ASN A 233 5.26 1.13 16.93
C ASN A 233 3.98 1.36 16.12
N PHE A 234 4.09 1.52 14.79
CA PHE A 234 2.96 1.80 13.94
C PHE A 234 1.96 0.63 13.88
N ILE A 235 2.44 -0.61 13.73
CA ILE A 235 1.57 -1.79 13.67
C ILE A 235 0.78 -2.02 14.97
N GLN A 236 1.28 -1.52 16.10
CA GLN A 236 0.65 -1.66 17.42
C GLN A 236 -0.33 -0.53 17.74
N LEU A 237 -0.48 0.49 16.89
CA LEU A 237 -1.40 1.59 17.14
C LEU A 237 -2.83 1.08 17.40
N PRO A 238 -3.48 1.44 18.53
CA PRO A 238 -4.79 0.89 18.88
C PRO A 238 -5.87 1.10 17.81
N LYS A 239 -5.90 2.27 17.18
CA LYS A 239 -6.87 2.58 16.11
C LYS A 239 -6.60 1.82 14.81
N LEU A 240 -5.35 1.37 14.59
CA LEU A 240 -4.99 0.58 13.42
C LEU A 240 -5.43 -0.89 13.55
N GLN A 241 -5.66 -1.39 14.78
CA GLN A 241 -5.99 -2.79 15.03
C GLN A 241 -7.25 -3.24 14.29
N LYS A 242 -8.20 -2.34 14.07
CA LYS A 242 -9.39 -2.63 13.28
C LYS A 242 -9.05 -3.01 11.82
N TYR A 243 -8.07 -2.35 11.23
CA TYR A 243 -7.56 -2.71 9.91
C TYR A 243 -6.73 -3.99 9.94
N ILE A 244 -5.78 -4.10 10.87
CA ILE A 244 -4.88 -5.26 10.99
C ILE A 244 -5.66 -6.58 11.17
N ASN A 245 -6.78 -6.54 11.89
CA ASN A 245 -7.62 -7.72 12.11
C ASN A 245 -8.70 -7.92 11.03
N SER A 246 -8.77 -7.08 10.00
CA SER A 246 -9.77 -7.16 8.93
C SER A 246 -9.33 -8.08 7.78
N GLU A 247 -10.28 -8.51 6.96
CA GLU A 247 -10.01 -9.23 5.71
C GLU A 247 -9.18 -8.39 4.72
N LEU A 248 -9.25 -7.06 4.80
CA LEU A 248 -8.46 -6.16 3.95
C LEU A 248 -6.95 -6.28 4.21
N TYR A 249 -6.52 -6.55 5.44
CA TYR A 249 -5.11 -6.75 5.76
C TYR A 249 -4.59 -8.11 5.30
N LYS A 250 -5.46 -9.12 5.18
CA LYS A 250 -5.12 -10.46 4.72
C LYS A 250 -4.96 -10.56 3.19
N LEU A 251 -5.38 -9.54 2.45
CA LEU A 251 -5.23 -9.51 1.00
C LEU A 251 -3.75 -9.65 0.59
N PRO A 252 -3.45 -10.29 -0.55
CA PRO A 252 -2.10 -10.38 -1.08
C PRO A 252 -1.54 -8.98 -1.41
N PHE A 253 -0.22 -8.85 -1.48
CA PHE A 253 0.42 -7.56 -1.78
C PHE A 253 0.27 -7.16 -3.25
N THR A 254 0.30 -8.14 -4.16
CA THR A 254 0.29 -7.96 -5.61
C THR A 254 -0.77 -8.83 -6.28
N ASN A 255 -1.11 -8.53 -7.52
CA ASN A 255 -2.08 -9.32 -8.28
C ASN A 255 -1.57 -10.71 -8.65
N LYS A 256 -2.49 -11.62 -9.01
CA LYS A 256 -2.22 -13.02 -9.36
C LYS A 256 -1.20 -13.20 -10.51
N GLY A 257 -1.06 -12.22 -11.40
CA GLY A 257 -0.06 -12.21 -12.46
C GLY A 257 1.38 -11.97 -11.98
N ALA A 258 1.58 -11.47 -10.76
CA ALA A 258 2.90 -11.22 -10.22
C ALA A 258 3.62 -12.50 -9.78
N LYS A 259 4.95 -12.50 -9.88
CA LYS A 259 5.81 -13.60 -9.41
C LYS A 259 5.97 -13.59 -7.89
N PHE A 260 5.99 -12.41 -7.29
CA PHE A 260 6.16 -12.21 -5.86
C PHE A 260 4.94 -11.52 -5.23
N GLY A 261 4.59 -11.91 -4.01
CA GLY A 261 3.57 -11.25 -3.19
C GLY A 261 2.11 -11.49 -3.61
N SER A 262 1.87 -12.32 -4.63
CA SER A 262 0.55 -12.61 -5.20
C SER A 262 -0.29 -13.62 -4.40
N GLY A 263 0.27 -14.21 -3.33
CA GLY A 263 -0.39 -15.25 -2.54
C GLY A 263 -0.46 -16.62 -3.21
N LYS A 264 0.24 -16.83 -4.34
CA LYS A 264 0.24 -18.11 -5.06
C LYS A 264 0.88 -19.25 -4.26
N SER A 265 1.76 -18.96 -3.31
CA SER A 265 2.35 -19.98 -2.45
C SER A 265 1.33 -20.40 -1.37
N GLY A 266 0.54 -21.43 -1.66
CA GLY A 266 -0.32 -22.09 -0.68
C GLY A 266 -1.84 -21.92 -0.89
N ILE A 267 -2.30 -21.05 -1.77
CA ILE A 267 -3.70 -21.04 -2.21
C ILE A 267 -3.72 -21.68 -3.61
N THR A 268 -4.21 -22.89 -3.69
CA THR A 268 -4.57 -23.51 -4.96
C THR A 268 -5.67 -22.67 -5.60
N TRP A 269 -5.27 -21.82 -6.56
CA TRP A 269 -6.23 -21.13 -7.38
C TRP A 269 -6.87 -22.14 -8.31
N ASP A 270 -8.20 -22.28 -8.19
CA ASP A 270 -8.98 -23.12 -9.12
C ASP A 270 -9.65 -22.20 -10.15
N PRO A 271 -9.23 -22.26 -11.44
CA PRO A 271 -9.85 -21.48 -12.51
C PRO A 271 -11.37 -21.71 -12.63
N ALA A 272 -11.87 -22.87 -12.23
CA ALA A 272 -13.30 -23.18 -12.27
C ALA A 272 -14.12 -22.45 -11.18
N ILE A 273 -13.49 -22.02 -10.10
CA ILE A 273 -14.17 -21.36 -8.96
C ILE A 273 -14.16 -19.83 -9.09
N ASP A 274 -13.21 -19.27 -9.81
CA ASP A 274 -12.96 -17.80 -9.82
C ASP A 274 -13.38 -17.14 -11.15
N THR A 275 -14.54 -17.53 -11.68
CA THR A 275 -15.11 -16.93 -12.91
C THR A 275 -16.03 -15.74 -12.64
N ASP A 276 -16.33 -15.43 -11.37
CA ASP A 276 -17.22 -14.33 -11.01
C ASP A 276 -16.51 -12.98 -11.17
N THR A 277 -16.96 -12.20 -12.17
CA THR A 277 -16.47 -10.84 -12.45
C THR A 277 -17.14 -9.79 -11.58
N THR A 278 -18.08 -10.16 -10.71
CA THR A 278 -18.77 -9.22 -9.83
C THR A 278 -17.81 -8.64 -8.80
N PRO A 279 -17.70 -7.32 -8.64
CA PRO A 279 -16.91 -6.72 -7.57
C PRO A 279 -17.43 -7.15 -6.19
N GLU A 280 -16.53 -7.48 -5.28
CA GLU A 280 -16.87 -7.75 -3.89
C GLU A 280 -16.90 -6.42 -3.10
N GLU A 281 -17.76 -6.34 -2.09
CA GLU A 281 -17.79 -5.23 -1.15
C GLU A 281 -17.46 -5.71 0.26
N ILE A 282 -16.40 -5.15 0.85
CA ILE A 282 -16.07 -5.34 2.26
C ILE A 282 -16.44 -4.05 2.98
N ILE A 283 -17.40 -4.13 3.92
CA ILE A 283 -17.90 -2.99 4.66
C ILE A 283 -17.24 -2.97 6.04
N ILE A 284 -16.64 -1.84 6.40
CA ILE A 284 -16.07 -1.57 7.71
C ILE A 284 -16.76 -0.33 8.29
N GLU A 285 -17.55 -0.53 9.35
CA GLU A 285 -18.27 0.53 10.07
C GLU A 285 -17.42 1.18 11.16
#